data_a1d16f4c2be04f64de5089d33ab8109a
#
_entry.id   a1d16f4c2be04f64de5089d33ab8109a
#
_cell.length_a   1.000
_cell.length_b   1.000
_cell.length_c   1.000
_cell.angle_alpha   90.00
_cell.angle_beta   90.00
_cell.angle_gamma   90.00
#
_symmetry.space_group_name_H-M   'P 1'
#
loop_
_entity.id
_entity.type
_entity.pdbx_description
1 polymer ?
#
loop_
_entity_poly.entity_id
_entity_poly.type
_entity_poly.pdbx_seq_one_letter_code
_entity_poly.pdbx_strand_id
1 'polypeptide(L)'
;CTKRICEMIIQTIGKHSAHTKFVAVRFGNVLGSNGSVIPLFKQQIAEGGPVTVTDKNIIRYFMTIPEAVSLVIQAGAYAKGGQIFVLDMGEPVKIYDLARHLIQLSGYEPDVDIPIVCTGLRPGEKLYEERLMAEEGLQKTENGLINIAKPIDLDENKLWHTLDKLYAEAYAETENMKKYLADLVPTYTYQDGQDDESDVKEAEKRADHAGSVAESVLENAAKNIAEEASVADAATAVFP
;
A
#
# COMPACT_ATOMS: atom_id res chain seq x y z
N CYS A 1 1.59 -11.90 -1.77
CA CYS A 1 1.36 -13.20 -1.12
C CYS A 1 0.65 -13.05 0.22
N THR A 2 1.22 -12.39 1.23
CA THR A 2 0.66 -12.26 2.59
C THR A 2 -0.77 -11.69 2.63
N LYS A 3 -1.09 -10.71 1.79
CA LYS A 3 -2.47 -10.18 1.68
C LYS A 3 -3.47 -11.23 1.19
N ARG A 4 -3.04 -12.12 0.27
CA ARG A 4 -3.90 -13.24 -0.18
C ARG A 4 -4.19 -14.21 0.95
N ILE A 5 -3.19 -14.51 1.78
CA ILE A 5 -3.37 -15.34 2.98
C ILE A 5 -4.36 -14.69 3.96
N CYS A 6 -4.28 -13.36 4.18
CA CYS A 6 -5.27 -12.65 4.99
C CYS A 6 -6.69 -12.82 4.46
N GLU A 7 -6.89 -12.79 3.15
CA GLU A 7 -8.21 -13.04 2.54
C GLU A 7 -8.68 -14.48 2.75
N MET A 8 -7.79 -15.47 2.63
CA MET A 8 -8.11 -16.87 2.93
C MET A 8 -8.56 -17.04 4.38
N ILE A 9 -7.87 -16.40 5.33
CA ILE A 9 -8.24 -16.39 6.75
C ILE A 9 -9.63 -15.77 6.95
N ILE A 10 -9.87 -14.59 6.39
CA ILE A 10 -11.16 -13.88 6.49
C ILE A 10 -12.29 -14.72 5.89
N GLN A 11 -12.07 -15.33 4.73
CA GLN A 11 -13.05 -16.20 4.09
C GLN A 11 -13.38 -17.42 4.95
N THR A 12 -12.36 -18.07 5.53
CA THR A 12 -12.54 -19.24 6.41
C THR A 12 -13.30 -18.87 7.68
N ILE A 13 -12.86 -17.82 8.39
CA ILE A 13 -13.54 -17.35 9.61
C ILE A 13 -14.98 -16.93 9.29
N GLY A 14 -15.18 -16.23 8.17
CA GLY A 14 -16.49 -15.76 7.74
C GLY A 14 -17.50 -16.87 7.46
N LYS A 15 -17.05 -18.06 7.04
CA LYS A 15 -17.91 -19.24 6.86
C LYS A 15 -18.43 -19.80 8.18
N HIS A 16 -17.62 -19.77 9.23
CA HIS A 16 -17.91 -20.39 10.52
C HIS A 16 -18.50 -19.44 11.56
N SER A 17 -18.44 -18.14 11.31
CA SER A 17 -18.95 -17.14 12.26
C SER A 17 -20.47 -16.98 12.18
N ALA A 18 -21.16 -17.24 13.29
CA ALA A 18 -22.60 -17.09 13.39
C ALA A 18 -23.07 -15.65 13.63
N HIS A 19 -22.27 -14.83 14.30
CA HIS A 19 -22.68 -13.51 14.80
C HIS A 19 -22.00 -12.35 14.07
N THR A 20 -20.75 -12.49 13.66
CA THR A 20 -19.98 -11.44 13.00
C THR A 20 -19.81 -11.74 11.52
N LYS A 21 -20.02 -10.75 10.66
CA LYS A 21 -19.79 -10.87 9.22
C LYS A 21 -18.37 -10.41 8.89
N PHE A 22 -17.45 -11.36 8.76
CA PHE A 22 -16.08 -11.10 8.34
C PHE A 22 -16.02 -10.99 6.82
N VAL A 23 -15.53 -9.89 6.31
CA VAL A 23 -15.34 -9.63 4.87
C VAL A 23 -14.02 -8.90 4.64
N ALA A 24 -13.48 -9.00 3.45
CA ALA A 24 -12.33 -8.23 3.02
C ALA A 24 -12.72 -7.31 1.86
N VAL A 25 -12.04 -6.16 1.76
CA VAL A 25 -12.22 -5.21 0.66
C VAL A 25 -10.87 -4.98 0.01
N ARG A 26 -10.79 -5.21 -1.30
CA ARG A 26 -9.62 -4.92 -2.14
C ARG A 26 -9.83 -3.61 -2.88
N PHE A 27 -8.86 -2.74 -2.82
CA PHE A 27 -8.76 -1.55 -3.66
C PHE A 27 -7.28 -1.20 -3.87
N GLY A 28 -7.00 -0.36 -4.86
CA GLY A 28 -5.65 0.06 -5.19
C GLY A 28 -5.13 1.16 -4.26
N ASN A 29 -4.33 2.07 -4.80
CA ASN A 29 -3.72 3.12 -4.00
C ASN A 29 -4.73 4.21 -3.64
N VAL A 30 -4.54 4.82 -2.48
CA VAL A 30 -5.35 5.95 -2.02
C VAL A 30 -4.53 7.22 -2.07
N LEU A 31 -5.04 8.22 -2.79
CA LEU A 31 -4.38 9.51 -2.98
C LEU A 31 -4.13 10.21 -1.64
N GLY A 32 -2.90 10.66 -1.42
CA GLY A 32 -2.53 11.43 -0.23
C GLY A 32 -2.48 10.61 1.06
N SER A 33 -2.55 9.27 0.99
CA SER A 33 -2.35 8.42 2.17
C SER A 33 -0.92 8.52 2.70
N ASN A 34 -0.74 8.30 4.01
CA ASN A 34 0.57 8.38 4.64
C ASN A 34 1.56 7.38 4.03
N GLY A 35 2.78 7.82 3.73
CA GLY A 35 3.81 7.01 3.06
C GLY A 35 3.54 6.73 1.57
N SER A 36 2.54 7.37 0.95
CA SER A 36 2.24 7.20 -0.48
C SER A 36 3.11 8.10 -1.36
N VAL A 37 3.05 7.86 -2.67
CA VAL A 37 3.87 8.55 -3.68
C VAL A 37 3.65 10.07 -3.73
N ILE A 38 2.44 10.57 -3.47
CA ILE A 38 2.16 12.01 -3.54
C ILE A 38 2.86 12.80 -2.44
N PRO A 39 2.78 12.44 -1.15
CA PRO A 39 3.60 13.06 -0.12
C PRO A 39 5.10 13.02 -0.42
N LEU A 40 5.61 11.89 -0.90
CA LEU A 40 7.02 11.76 -1.28
C LEU A 40 7.40 12.75 -2.39
N PHE A 41 6.62 12.83 -3.46
CA PHE A 41 6.89 13.77 -4.56
C PHE A 41 6.82 15.22 -4.10
N LYS A 42 5.84 15.58 -3.26
CA LYS A 42 5.75 16.92 -2.69
C LYS A 42 6.97 17.29 -1.88
N GLN A 43 7.46 16.36 -1.06
CA GLN A 43 8.68 16.56 -0.30
C GLN A 43 9.89 16.77 -1.22
N GLN A 44 10.09 15.89 -2.21
CA GLN A 44 11.19 16.00 -3.16
C GLN A 44 11.15 17.32 -3.97
N ILE A 45 9.97 17.78 -4.36
CA ILE A 45 9.79 19.08 -5.04
C ILE A 45 10.16 20.23 -4.11
N ALA A 46 9.72 20.20 -2.85
CA ALA A 46 10.05 21.23 -1.87
C ALA A 46 11.55 21.33 -1.57
N GLU A 47 12.27 20.18 -1.65
CA GLU A 47 13.73 20.08 -1.49
C GLU A 47 14.51 20.49 -2.76
N GLY A 48 13.83 20.85 -3.88
CA GLY A 48 14.46 21.21 -5.14
C GLY A 48 14.75 20.04 -6.09
N GLY A 49 14.20 18.86 -5.82
CA GLY A 49 14.34 17.65 -6.63
C GLY A 49 15.63 16.87 -6.35
N PRO A 50 15.91 15.83 -7.15
CA PRO A 50 15.07 15.31 -8.22
C PRO A 50 13.81 14.57 -7.70
N VAL A 51 12.74 14.54 -8.51
CA VAL A 51 11.61 13.64 -8.26
C VAL A 51 11.97 12.25 -8.77
N THR A 52 11.83 11.22 -7.93
CA THR A 52 12.24 9.85 -8.26
C THR A 52 11.05 8.97 -8.61
N VAL A 53 11.12 8.29 -9.78
CA VAL A 53 10.14 7.33 -10.26
C VAL A 53 10.84 6.01 -10.55
N THR A 54 10.24 4.89 -10.22
CA THR A 54 10.90 3.58 -10.42
C THR A 54 10.97 3.18 -11.90
N ASP A 55 9.93 3.50 -12.70
CA ASP A 55 9.94 3.30 -14.16
C ASP A 55 8.99 4.29 -14.85
N LYS A 56 9.30 4.71 -16.08
CA LYS A 56 8.46 5.63 -16.87
C LYS A 56 7.10 5.06 -17.23
N ASN A 57 7.00 3.74 -17.34
CA ASN A 57 5.80 3.05 -17.78
C ASN A 57 4.97 2.48 -16.63
N ILE A 58 5.43 2.66 -15.38
CA ILE A 58 4.72 2.14 -14.23
C ILE A 58 3.36 2.80 -14.09
N ILE A 59 2.32 1.97 -13.97
CA ILE A 59 0.95 2.43 -13.77
C ILE A 59 0.41 1.96 -12.42
N ARG A 60 -0.44 2.78 -11.82
CA ARG A 60 -1.17 2.43 -10.61
C ARG A 60 -2.60 2.97 -10.71
N TYR A 61 -3.48 2.31 -9.96
CA TYR A 61 -4.86 2.75 -9.80
C TYR A 61 -5.00 3.56 -8.53
N PHE A 62 -5.75 4.64 -8.60
CA PHE A 62 -5.95 5.55 -7.47
C PHE A 62 -7.42 5.83 -7.22
N MET A 63 -7.77 6.03 -5.96
CA MET A 63 -9.01 6.66 -5.53
C MET A 63 -8.75 7.64 -4.40
N THR A 64 -9.67 8.53 -4.16
CA THR A 64 -9.61 9.48 -3.03
C THR A 64 -9.96 8.79 -1.72
N ILE A 65 -9.55 9.37 -0.59
CA ILE A 65 -9.90 8.87 0.74
C ILE A 65 -11.43 8.83 0.93
N PRO A 66 -12.21 9.90 0.59
CA PRO A 66 -13.68 9.86 0.72
C PRO A 66 -14.34 8.77 -0.11
N GLU A 67 -13.88 8.53 -1.34
CA GLU A 67 -14.39 7.44 -2.19
C GLU A 67 -14.11 6.08 -1.56
N ALA A 68 -12.86 5.83 -1.13
CA ALA A 68 -12.49 4.58 -0.48
C ALA A 68 -13.33 4.32 0.77
N VAL A 69 -13.49 5.32 1.64
CA VAL A 69 -14.28 5.22 2.87
C VAL A 69 -15.75 4.92 2.55
N SER A 70 -16.35 5.65 1.61
CA SER A 70 -17.76 5.46 1.22
C SER A 70 -17.99 4.03 0.69
N LEU A 71 -17.14 3.55 -0.22
CA LEU A 71 -17.27 2.22 -0.81
C LEU A 71 -16.99 1.10 0.21
N VAL A 72 -16.06 1.28 1.15
CA VAL A 72 -15.79 0.32 2.23
C VAL A 72 -16.99 0.19 3.16
N ILE A 73 -17.61 1.31 3.56
CA ILE A 73 -18.82 1.30 4.40
C ILE A 73 -19.96 0.61 3.66
N GLN A 74 -20.13 0.90 2.38
CA GLN A 74 -21.18 0.29 1.56
C GLN A 74 -20.94 -1.22 1.33
N ALA A 75 -19.69 -1.65 1.11
CA ALA A 75 -19.33 -3.06 1.07
C ALA A 75 -19.67 -3.77 2.39
N GLY A 76 -19.45 -3.10 3.53
CA GLY A 76 -19.87 -3.58 4.84
C GLY A 76 -21.38 -3.78 4.94
N ALA A 77 -22.19 -2.90 4.35
CA ALA A 77 -23.65 -3.06 4.31
C ALA A 77 -24.11 -4.28 3.46
N TYR A 78 -23.34 -4.65 2.44
CA TYR A 78 -23.60 -5.84 1.62
C TYR A 78 -23.09 -7.14 2.25
N ALA A 79 -22.36 -7.07 3.36
CA ALA A 79 -21.67 -8.20 3.96
C ALA A 79 -22.62 -9.31 4.42
N LYS A 80 -22.39 -10.53 3.92
CA LYS A 80 -23.05 -11.77 4.34
C LYS A 80 -22.12 -12.70 5.12
N GLY A 81 -20.80 -12.50 5.02
CA GLY A 81 -19.72 -13.28 5.63
C GLY A 81 -18.89 -14.04 4.61
N GLY A 82 -17.57 -13.98 4.76
CA GLY A 82 -16.60 -14.68 3.89
C GLY A 82 -16.40 -14.08 2.50
N GLN A 83 -17.08 -12.96 2.17
CA GLN A 83 -16.88 -12.33 0.85
C GLN A 83 -15.62 -11.49 0.81
N ILE A 84 -15.05 -11.43 -0.41
CA ILE A 84 -13.98 -10.51 -0.76
C ILE A 84 -14.56 -9.53 -1.77
N PHE A 85 -14.75 -8.30 -1.35
CA PHE A 85 -15.19 -7.21 -2.21
C PHE A 85 -14.02 -6.63 -2.98
N VAL A 86 -14.22 -6.29 -4.25
CA VAL A 86 -13.23 -5.65 -5.12
C VAL A 86 -13.83 -4.35 -5.63
N LEU A 87 -13.19 -3.24 -5.28
CA LEU A 87 -13.64 -1.92 -5.72
C LEU A 87 -13.15 -1.64 -7.14
N ASP A 88 -14.02 -1.04 -7.95
CA ASP A 88 -13.62 -0.52 -9.26
C ASP A 88 -12.79 0.75 -9.05
N MET A 89 -11.59 0.75 -9.60
CA MET A 89 -10.61 1.82 -9.44
C MET A 89 -10.59 2.79 -10.63
N GLY A 90 -11.46 2.58 -11.63
CA GLY A 90 -11.47 3.40 -12.84
C GLY A 90 -10.23 3.20 -13.70
N GLU A 91 -9.71 4.30 -14.25
CA GLU A 91 -8.59 4.28 -15.19
C GLU A 91 -7.23 4.30 -14.49
N PRO A 92 -6.24 3.59 -15.06
CA PRO A 92 -4.88 3.59 -14.50
C PRO A 92 -4.17 4.91 -14.76
N VAL A 93 -3.33 5.31 -13.81
CA VAL A 93 -2.51 6.53 -13.89
C VAL A 93 -1.03 6.16 -14.01
N LYS A 94 -0.33 6.72 -14.98
CA LYS A 94 1.13 6.64 -15.04
C LYS A 94 1.76 7.48 -13.94
N ILE A 95 2.64 6.86 -13.16
CA ILE A 95 3.31 7.55 -12.04
C ILE A 95 4.22 8.67 -12.55
N TYR A 96 4.84 8.49 -13.73
CA TYR A 96 5.64 9.52 -14.36
C TYR A 96 4.81 10.77 -14.72
N ASP A 97 3.60 10.60 -15.26
CA ASP A 97 2.70 11.72 -15.59
C ASP A 97 2.19 12.40 -14.31
N LEU A 98 1.92 11.62 -13.25
CA LEU A 98 1.57 12.17 -11.94
C LEU A 98 2.71 13.05 -11.37
N ALA A 99 3.97 12.61 -11.49
CA ALA A 99 5.13 13.39 -11.08
C ALA A 99 5.21 14.72 -11.85
N ARG A 100 5.08 14.68 -13.18
CA ARG A 100 5.07 15.88 -14.02
C ARG A 100 3.98 16.88 -13.62
N HIS A 101 2.76 16.40 -13.45
CA HIS A 101 1.64 17.26 -13.04
C HIS A 101 1.86 17.89 -11.66
N LEU A 102 2.43 17.14 -10.69
CA LEU A 102 2.72 17.69 -9.37
C LEU A 102 3.81 18.76 -9.41
N ILE A 103 4.85 18.60 -10.23
CA ILE A 103 5.87 19.63 -10.45
C ILE A 103 5.23 20.89 -11.04
N GLN A 104 4.40 20.77 -12.09
CA GLN A 104 3.71 21.89 -12.71
C GLN A 104 2.75 22.60 -11.73
N LEU A 105 1.97 21.84 -10.95
CA LEU A 105 1.08 22.39 -9.92
C LEU A 105 1.84 23.10 -8.79
N SER A 106 3.12 22.78 -8.61
CA SER A 106 4.00 23.45 -7.66
C SER A 106 4.67 24.70 -8.23
N GLY A 107 4.38 25.06 -9.50
CA GLY A 107 4.89 26.26 -10.16
C GLY A 107 6.25 26.08 -10.84
N TYR A 108 6.70 24.84 -11.04
CA TYR A 108 7.97 24.51 -11.67
C TYR A 108 7.79 23.83 -13.03
N GLU A 109 8.80 23.91 -13.90
CA GLU A 109 8.82 23.23 -15.19
C GLU A 109 9.51 21.84 -15.03
N PRO A 110 8.81 20.73 -15.36
CA PRO A 110 9.42 19.39 -15.31
C PRO A 110 10.62 19.26 -16.23
N ASP A 111 11.67 18.62 -15.75
CA ASP A 111 12.95 18.39 -16.43
C ASP A 111 13.77 19.65 -16.73
N VAL A 112 13.27 20.84 -16.38
CA VAL A 112 13.99 22.13 -16.45
C VAL A 112 14.36 22.60 -15.06
N ASP A 113 13.35 22.86 -14.21
CA ASP A 113 13.56 23.31 -12.83
C ASP A 113 13.74 22.10 -11.88
N ILE A 114 12.91 21.09 -12.08
CA ILE A 114 12.89 19.86 -11.26
C ILE A 114 13.04 18.63 -12.17
N PRO A 115 14.19 17.95 -12.16
CA PRO A 115 14.40 16.76 -12.96
C PRO A 115 13.61 15.56 -12.40
N ILE A 116 13.17 14.67 -13.33
CA ILE A 116 12.55 13.38 -12.96
C ILE A 116 13.54 12.27 -13.28
N VAL A 117 13.94 11.50 -12.26
CA VAL A 117 14.95 10.43 -12.36
C VAL A 117 14.29 9.08 -12.20
N CYS A 118 14.61 8.15 -13.13
CA CYS A 118 14.19 6.75 -13.01
C CYS A 118 15.24 5.97 -12.21
N THR A 119 14.79 5.34 -11.10
CA THR A 119 15.67 4.62 -10.17
C THR A 119 15.75 3.10 -10.44
N GLY A 120 14.92 2.59 -11.34
CA GLY A 120 14.73 1.15 -11.56
C GLY A 120 13.62 0.57 -10.67
N LEU A 121 13.03 -0.55 -11.11
CA LEU A 121 12.01 -1.27 -10.35
C LEU A 121 12.65 -1.91 -9.11
N ARG A 122 11.94 -1.90 -8.01
CA ARG A 122 12.35 -2.61 -6.79
C ARG A 122 12.14 -4.11 -6.95
N PRO A 123 12.88 -4.96 -6.22
CA PRO A 123 12.61 -6.39 -6.19
C PRO A 123 11.14 -6.69 -5.88
N GLY A 124 10.49 -7.48 -6.74
CA GLY A 124 9.06 -7.79 -6.60
C GLY A 124 8.08 -6.67 -6.98
N GLU A 125 8.55 -5.49 -7.41
CA GLU A 125 7.67 -4.43 -7.88
C GLU A 125 7.13 -4.75 -9.29
N LYS A 126 5.80 -4.71 -9.43
CA LYS A 126 5.13 -4.94 -10.71
C LYS A 126 5.09 -3.66 -11.54
N LEU A 127 5.48 -3.73 -12.82
CA LEU A 127 5.35 -2.61 -13.76
C LEU A 127 3.88 -2.25 -13.98
N TYR A 128 3.03 -3.27 -14.12
CA TYR A 128 1.59 -3.15 -14.27
C TYR A 128 0.89 -3.86 -13.12
N GLU A 129 -0.05 -3.19 -12.46
CA GLU A 129 -0.94 -3.87 -11.53
C GLU A 129 -1.87 -4.79 -12.32
N GLU A 130 -2.01 -6.02 -11.87
CA GLU A 130 -2.99 -6.94 -12.44
C GLU A 130 -4.37 -6.31 -12.30
N ARG A 131 -5.13 -6.27 -13.41
CA ARG A 131 -6.55 -5.91 -13.31
C ARG A 131 -7.21 -6.96 -12.44
N LEU A 132 -7.47 -6.60 -11.19
CA LEU A 132 -8.16 -7.45 -10.22
C LEU A 132 -9.52 -7.98 -10.73
N MET A 133 -9.96 -7.50 -11.89
CA MET A 133 -11.29 -7.63 -12.45
C MET A 133 -11.44 -8.74 -13.51
N ALA A 134 -10.38 -9.10 -14.25
CA ALA A 134 -10.58 -9.90 -15.47
C ALA A 134 -10.49 -11.41 -15.27
N GLU A 135 -9.71 -11.89 -14.31
CA GLU A 135 -9.37 -13.32 -14.21
C GLU A 135 -10.15 -14.10 -13.13
N GLU A 136 -10.75 -13.41 -12.15
CA GLU A 136 -11.38 -14.06 -11.00
C GLU A 136 -12.91 -14.24 -11.11
N GLY A 137 -13.53 -13.88 -12.25
CA GLY A 137 -14.98 -14.03 -12.45
C GLY A 137 -15.77 -13.28 -11.39
N LEU A 138 -15.72 -11.95 -11.46
CA LEU A 138 -16.39 -11.07 -10.51
C LEU A 138 -17.91 -11.12 -10.65
N GLN A 139 -18.59 -11.16 -9.52
CA GLN A 139 -20.01 -10.95 -9.42
C GLN A 139 -20.30 -9.48 -9.11
N LYS A 140 -21.13 -8.83 -9.92
CA LYS A 140 -21.56 -7.44 -9.67
C LYS A 140 -22.49 -7.36 -8.48
N THR A 141 -22.40 -6.28 -7.71
CA THR A 141 -23.41 -5.89 -6.72
C THR A 141 -24.37 -4.86 -7.32
N GLU A 142 -25.33 -4.38 -6.54
CA GLU A 142 -26.23 -3.28 -6.93
C GLU A 142 -25.45 -1.98 -7.19
N ASN A 143 -24.33 -1.76 -6.49
CA ASN A 143 -23.41 -0.68 -6.78
C ASN A 143 -22.38 -1.14 -7.82
N GLY A 144 -22.39 -0.52 -9.01
CA GLY A 144 -21.49 -0.86 -10.10
C GLY A 144 -20.00 -0.71 -9.79
N LEU A 145 -19.64 0.01 -8.73
CA LEU A 145 -18.26 0.21 -8.27
C LEU A 145 -17.79 -0.86 -7.27
N ILE A 146 -18.69 -1.74 -6.81
CA ILE A 146 -18.37 -2.80 -5.84
C ILE A 146 -18.69 -4.16 -6.47
N ASN A 147 -17.67 -4.97 -6.61
CA ASN A 147 -17.79 -6.34 -7.11
C ASN A 147 -17.45 -7.34 -6.01
N ILE A 148 -17.89 -8.58 -6.15
CA ILE A 148 -17.55 -9.69 -5.24
C ILE A 148 -16.68 -10.66 -6.01
N ALA A 149 -15.48 -10.96 -5.49
CA ALA A 149 -14.62 -11.98 -6.05
C ALA A 149 -15.19 -13.38 -5.80
N LYS A 150 -14.88 -14.32 -6.70
CA LYS A 150 -15.19 -15.74 -6.45
C LYS A 150 -14.52 -16.19 -5.16
N PRO A 151 -15.19 -17.03 -4.37
CA PRO A 151 -14.56 -17.64 -3.21
C PRO A 151 -13.27 -18.37 -3.60
N ILE A 152 -12.25 -18.23 -2.76
CA ILE A 152 -11.01 -18.98 -2.92
C ILE A 152 -11.32 -20.44 -2.58
N ASP A 153 -11.00 -21.35 -3.50
CA ASP A 153 -11.03 -22.78 -3.20
C ASP A 153 -9.81 -23.12 -2.36
N LEU A 154 -10.03 -23.53 -1.12
CA LEU A 154 -8.96 -23.78 -0.17
C LEU A 154 -9.31 -24.94 0.77
N ASP A 155 -8.29 -25.70 1.12
CA ASP A 155 -8.32 -26.67 2.22
C ASP A 155 -8.06 -25.94 3.55
N GLU A 156 -9.12 -25.82 4.37
CA GLU A 156 -9.04 -25.10 5.65
C GLU A 156 -8.06 -25.75 6.64
N ASN A 157 -7.98 -27.09 6.68
CA ASN A 157 -7.04 -27.79 7.55
C ASN A 157 -5.58 -27.52 7.13
N LYS A 158 -5.33 -27.57 5.82
CA LYS A 158 -4.03 -27.20 5.26
C LYS A 158 -3.68 -25.74 5.57
N LEU A 159 -4.64 -24.82 5.45
CA LEU A 159 -4.44 -23.41 5.77
C LEU A 159 -3.94 -23.24 7.20
N TRP A 160 -4.69 -23.74 8.18
CA TRP A 160 -4.33 -23.55 9.60
C TRP A 160 -3.01 -24.24 9.96
N HIS A 161 -2.81 -25.47 9.49
CA HIS A 161 -1.56 -26.18 9.73
C HIS A 161 -0.33 -25.46 9.15
N THR A 162 -0.46 -24.88 7.95
CA THR A 162 0.65 -24.15 7.34
C THR A 162 0.87 -22.80 8.01
N LEU A 163 -0.19 -22.14 8.50
CA LEU A 163 -0.07 -20.91 9.29
C LEU A 163 0.67 -21.16 10.61
N ASP A 164 0.39 -22.26 11.30
CA ASP A 164 1.13 -22.65 12.52
C ASP A 164 2.62 -22.86 12.23
N LYS A 165 2.95 -23.49 11.09
CA LYS A 165 4.35 -23.63 10.65
C LYS A 165 4.97 -22.27 10.33
N LEU A 166 4.28 -21.42 9.56
CA LEU A 166 4.75 -20.06 9.25
C LEU A 166 5.03 -19.25 10.50
N TYR A 167 4.15 -19.37 11.51
CA TYR A 167 4.34 -18.70 12.80
C TYR A 167 5.61 -19.18 13.49
N ALA A 168 5.82 -20.51 13.58
CA ALA A 168 7.01 -21.09 14.20
C ALA A 168 8.29 -20.67 13.46
N GLU A 169 8.29 -20.75 12.13
CA GLU A 169 9.44 -20.40 11.28
C GLU A 169 9.78 -18.90 11.35
N ALA A 170 8.77 -18.02 11.48
CA ALA A 170 8.98 -16.58 11.62
C ALA A 170 9.78 -16.23 12.87
N TYR A 171 9.67 -16.99 13.95
CA TYR A 171 10.47 -16.81 15.17
C TYR A 171 11.80 -17.55 15.15
N ALA A 172 11.93 -18.54 14.28
CA ALA A 172 13.16 -19.31 14.15
C ALA A 172 14.15 -18.71 13.13
N GLU A 173 13.77 -17.61 12.44
CA GLU A 173 14.58 -16.94 11.41
C GLU A 173 15.09 -17.88 10.33
N THR A 174 14.24 -18.81 9.86
CA THR A 174 14.64 -19.82 8.87
C THR A 174 14.40 -19.36 7.44
N GLU A 175 15.16 -19.95 6.50
CA GLU A 175 15.04 -19.67 5.05
C GLU A 175 13.78 -20.30 4.41
N ASN A 176 13.02 -21.13 5.15
CA ASN A 176 11.88 -21.89 4.62
C ASN A 176 10.60 -21.06 4.43
N MET A 177 10.56 -19.82 4.87
CA MET A 177 9.37 -18.95 4.84
C MET A 177 8.75 -18.86 3.44
N LYS A 178 9.58 -18.63 2.41
CA LYS A 178 9.13 -18.49 1.01
C LYS A 178 8.45 -19.77 0.51
N LYS A 179 8.94 -20.93 0.91
CA LYS A 179 8.38 -22.23 0.55
C LYS A 179 6.97 -22.43 1.14
N TYR A 180 6.78 -22.17 2.42
CA TYR A 180 5.45 -22.27 3.04
C TYR A 180 4.45 -21.26 2.46
N LEU A 181 4.92 -20.08 2.08
CA LEU A 181 4.08 -19.10 1.37
C LEU A 181 3.65 -19.62 0.00
N ALA A 182 4.54 -20.28 -0.76
CA ALA A 182 4.22 -20.87 -2.04
C ALA A 182 3.26 -22.05 -1.93
N ASP A 183 3.38 -22.86 -0.88
CA ASP A 183 2.47 -23.98 -0.59
C ASP A 183 1.02 -23.52 -0.33
N LEU A 184 0.85 -22.34 0.28
CA LEU A 184 -0.46 -21.74 0.53
C LEU A 184 -1.01 -20.95 -0.65
N VAL A 185 -0.14 -20.28 -1.40
CA VAL A 185 -0.52 -19.40 -2.51
C VAL A 185 0.17 -19.88 -3.78
N PRO A 186 -0.45 -20.80 -4.56
CA PRO A 186 0.17 -21.41 -5.73
C PRO A 186 0.59 -20.42 -6.83
N THR A 187 -0.01 -19.22 -6.85
CA THR A 187 0.36 -18.14 -7.75
C THR A 187 1.61 -17.37 -7.30
N TYR A 188 2.12 -17.63 -6.11
CA TYR A 188 3.35 -17.04 -5.61
C TYR A 188 4.54 -17.82 -6.14
N THR A 189 5.37 -17.17 -6.95
CA THR A 189 6.64 -17.70 -7.45
C THR A 189 7.79 -16.99 -6.77
N TYR A 190 8.80 -17.73 -6.33
CA TYR A 190 10.02 -17.16 -5.77
C TYR A 190 11.23 -17.86 -6.43
N GLN A 191 12.36 -17.17 -6.47
CA GLN A 191 13.61 -17.75 -6.94
C GLN A 191 14.47 -18.08 -5.71
N ASP A 192 14.89 -19.33 -5.58
CA ASP A 192 15.87 -19.74 -4.58
C ASP A 192 17.24 -19.18 -4.95
N GLY A 193 17.91 -18.50 -4.01
CA GLY A 193 19.30 -18.07 -4.15
C GLY A 193 19.54 -16.66 -4.68
N GLN A 194 18.53 -15.81 -4.77
CA GLN A 194 18.71 -14.38 -5.03
C GLN A 194 18.27 -13.49 -3.85
N ASP A 195 18.62 -13.86 -2.64
CA ASP A 195 18.80 -12.87 -1.58
C ASP A 195 20.23 -12.32 -1.77
N ASP A 196 20.40 -11.42 -2.74
CA ASP A 196 21.67 -10.75 -2.98
C ASP A 196 22.03 -9.99 -1.68
N GLU A 197 23.28 -10.13 -1.22
CA GLU A 197 23.80 -9.31 -0.10
C GLU A 197 23.58 -7.80 -0.34
N SER A 198 23.35 -7.41 -1.61
CA SER A 198 22.95 -6.08 -2.01
C SER A 198 21.56 -5.71 -1.49
N ASP A 199 20.58 -6.64 -1.49
CA ASP A 199 19.20 -6.38 -1.05
C ASP A 199 19.12 -6.19 0.47
N VAL A 200 19.90 -6.96 1.24
CA VAL A 200 20.01 -6.79 2.70
C VAL A 200 20.65 -5.47 3.06
N LYS A 201 21.78 -5.12 2.43
CA LYS A 201 22.46 -3.83 2.65
C LYS A 201 21.63 -2.63 2.19
N GLU A 202 20.81 -2.79 1.16
CA GLU A 202 19.90 -1.74 0.71
C GLU A 202 18.66 -1.62 1.62
N ALA A 203 18.16 -2.73 2.18
CA ALA A 203 17.11 -2.73 3.20
C ALA A 203 17.59 -2.11 4.52
N GLU A 204 18.81 -2.41 4.96
CA GLU A 204 19.45 -1.78 6.12
C GLU A 204 19.66 -0.26 5.91
N LYS A 205 20.20 0.16 4.76
CA LYS A 205 20.32 1.58 4.42
C LYS A 205 18.99 2.32 4.38
N ARG A 206 17.92 1.65 3.94
CA ARG A 206 16.56 2.23 3.92
C ARG A 206 15.97 2.33 5.32
N ALA A 207 16.24 1.34 6.20
CA ALA A 207 15.85 1.39 7.60
C ALA A 207 16.55 2.53 8.33
N ASP A 208 17.85 2.70 8.11
CA ASP A 208 18.65 3.80 8.68
C ASP A 208 18.20 5.16 8.14
N HIS A 209 17.93 5.25 6.84
CA HIS A 209 17.41 6.48 6.22
C HIS A 209 16.00 6.81 6.71
N ALA A 210 15.10 5.81 6.83
CA ALA A 210 13.77 5.99 7.38
C ALA A 210 13.81 6.40 8.86
N GLY A 211 14.76 5.87 9.64
CA GLY A 211 15.04 6.29 11.02
C GLY A 211 15.47 7.75 11.09
N SER A 212 16.45 8.14 10.27
CA SER A 212 16.96 9.52 10.18
C SER A 212 15.89 10.52 9.72
N VAL A 213 15.06 10.14 8.73
CA VAL A 213 13.93 10.98 8.27
C VAL A 213 12.86 11.09 9.36
N ALA A 214 12.55 10.01 10.08
CA ALA A 214 11.60 10.05 11.18
C ALA A 214 12.08 10.96 12.33
N GLU A 215 13.37 10.91 12.68
CA GLU A 215 13.96 11.82 13.66
C GLU A 215 13.90 13.28 13.21
N SER A 216 14.25 13.58 11.96
CA SER A 216 14.20 14.95 11.41
C SER A 216 12.76 15.48 11.34
N VAL A 217 11.77 14.64 11.02
CA VAL A 217 10.35 15.00 11.02
C VAL A 217 9.84 15.28 12.43
N LEU A 218 10.28 14.47 13.42
CA LEU A 218 9.94 14.71 14.84
C LEU A 218 10.58 15.98 15.38
N GLU A 219 11.85 16.26 15.04
CA GLU A 219 12.51 17.52 15.41
C GLU A 219 11.83 18.74 14.79
N ASN A 220 11.47 18.68 13.50
CA ASN A 220 10.77 19.76 12.83
C ASN A 220 9.34 19.95 13.38
N ALA A 221 8.62 18.88 13.68
CA ALA A 221 7.32 18.95 14.34
C ALA A 221 7.42 19.57 15.73
N ALA A 222 8.44 19.21 16.51
CA ALA A 222 8.69 19.79 17.82
C ALA A 222 9.05 21.29 17.74
N LYS A 223 9.83 21.70 16.74
CA LYS A 223 10.13 23.13 16.49
C LYS A 223 8.89 23.92 16.11
N ASN A 224 8.06 23.40 15.21
CA ASN A 224 6.80 24.06 14.80
C ASN A 224 5.84 24.22 15.98
N ILE A 225 5.71 23.20 16.85
CA ILE A 225 4.88 23.28 18.05
C ILE A 225 5.43 24.32 19.04
N ALA A 226 6.74 24.44 19.17
CA ALA A 226 7.38 25.44 20.04
C ALA A 226 7.20 26.87 19.48
N GLU A 227 7.25 27.07 18.16
CA GLU A 227 7.00 28.35 17.52
C GLU A 227 5.52 28.77 17.64
N GLU A 228 4.58 27.86 17.46
CA GLU A 228 3.15 28.13 17.64
C GLU A 228 2.82 28.46 19.10
N ALA A 229 3.43 27.79 20.07
CA ALA A 229 3.28 28.10 21.49
C ALA A 229 3.84 29.51 21.84
N SER A 230 4.99 29.86 21.23
CA SER A 230 5.59 31.20 21.42
C SER A 230 4.73 32.32 20.82
N VAL A 231 4.08 32.08 19.69
CA VAL A 231 3.15 33.03 19.05
C VAL A 231 1.87 33.18 19.87
N ALA A 232 1.36 32.09 20.46
CA ALA A 232 0.19 32.12 21.32
C ALA A 232 0.43 32.90 22.62
N ASP A 233 1.62 32.74 23.23
CA ASP A 233 2.04 33.52 24.40
C ASP A 233 2.22 35.01 24.10
N ALA A 234 2.77 35.34 22.93
CA ALA A 234 2.89 36.72 22.47
C ALA A 234 1.53 37.40 22.19
N ALA A 235 0.55 36.63 21.68
CA ALA A 235 -0.80 37.12 21.41
C ALA A 235 -1.61 37.39 22.71
N THR A 236 -1.37 36.62 23.78
CA THR A 236 -2.01 36.84 25.08
C THR A 236 -1.41 38.01 25.86
N ALA A 237 -0.19 38.44 25.53
CA ALA A 237 0.46 39.57 26.18
C ALA A 237 0.05 40.95 25.59
N VAL A 238 -0.72 40.99 24.52
CA VAL A 238 -1.09 42.26 23.78
C VAL A 238 -2.50 42.73 24.12
N PHE A 239 -3.30 41.98 24.88
CA PHE A 239 -4.62 42.47 25.36
C PHE A 239 -4.65 42.53 26.88
N PRO A 240 -4.60 43.75 27.46
CA PRO A 240 -4.85 43.96 28.91
C PRO A 240 -6.33 43.78 29.26
#